data_62064f2c3b57e36a9fc05d4c2cc2829c
#
_entry.id   62064f2c3b57e36a9fc05d4c2cc2829c
#
_cell.length_a   1.000
_cell.length_b   1.000
_cell.length_c   1.000
_cell.angle_alpha   90.00
_cell.angle_beta   90.00
_cell.angle_gamma   90.00
#
_symmetry.space_group_name_H-M   'P 1'
#
loop_
_entity.id
_entity.type
_entity.pdbx_description
1 polymer ?
#
loop_
_entity_poly.entity_id
_entity_poly.type
_entity_poly.pdbx_seq_one_letter_code
_entity_poly.pdbx_strand_id
1 'polypeptide(L)'
;MNAKVKGYFLGAIAAATYGTNPLFALPLYKDGMDPDSVLFFRYLFAIPILGMMIKGRGRSFKVEHKAIIPLIIMGLLVAISSLSLFLSYNYMEVGIASTLLFVYPIMVALIMALVFKEKLTGQTIFCILLALAGIGLLYKSTTLNLPGVMLVMASALSYAIYIIGVNQSTLKNVATLPLTFYILLFGVSLFFVRVGFGKDLYIVDKWYLWGNLIALAVFPTAISFLCTTSAVQYIGSTPTAILGALEPATAVFIGVAVFGEALTLRIG
;
A
#
# COMPACT_ATOMS: atom_id res chain seq x y z
N MET A 1 1.82 15.20 22.32
CA MET A 1 2.68 14.16 21.69
C MET A 1 3.59 14.83 20.68
N ASN A 2 4.89 14.60 20.74
CA ASN A 2 5.85 15.20 19.80
C ASN A 2 5.48 14.79 18.35
N ALA A 3 5.61 15.72 17.37
CA ALA A 3 5.25 15.48 15.97
C ALA A 3 5.97 14.25 15.38
N LYS A 4 7.25 14.03 15.73
CA LYS A 4 8.01 12.85 15.32
C LYS A 4 7.41 11.56 15.87
N VAL A 5 7.09 11.51 17.17
CA VAL A 5 6.49 10.33 17.81
C VAL A 5 5.15 10.00 17.17
N LYS A 6 4.35 11.03 16.87
CA LYS A 6 3.09 10.87 16.15
C LYS A 6 3.29 10.27 14.76
N GLY A 7 4.32 10.73 14.03
CA GLY A 7 4.66 10.20 12.71
C GLY A 7 5.05 8.71 12.75
N TYR A 8 5.89 8.30 13.69
CA TYR A 8 6.27 6.89 13.88
C TYR A 8 5.08 6.01 14.24
N PHE A 9 4.21 6.48 15.15
CA PHE A 9 3.00 5.76 15.54
C PHE A 9 2.04 5.58 14.36
N LEU A 10 1.82 6.63 13.57
CA LEU A 10 0.97 6.57 12.37
C LEU A 10 1.58 5.64 11.31
N GLY A 11 2.91 5.67 11.11
CA GLY A 11 3.59 4.75 10.20
C GLY A 11 3.42 3.29 10.60
N ALA A 12 3.52 2.98 11.90
CA ALA A 12 3.29 1.64 12.42
C ALA A 12 1.83 1.18 12.22
N ILE A 13 0.85 2.04 12.50
CA ILE A 13 -0.57 1.76 12.22
C ILE A 13 -0.80 1.54 10.72
N ALA A 14 -0.20 2.35 9.87
CA ALA A 14 -0.31 2.23 8.42
C ALA A 14 0.15 0.85 7.95
N ALA A 15 1.35 0.44 8.37
CA ALA A 15 1.92 -0.85 8.02
C ALA A 15 1.10 -2.02 8.57
N ALA A 16 0.72 -1.98 9.85
CA ALA A 16 -0.10 -3.04 10.46
C ALA A 16 -1.46 -3.17 9.76
N THR A 17 -2.14 -2.06 9.45
CA THR A 17 -3.42 -2.10 8.74
C THR A 17 -3.28 -2.55 7.29
N TYR A 18 -2.17 -2.20 6.60
CA TYR A 18 -1.90 -2.68 5.26
C TYR A 18 -1.62 -4.19 5.25
N GLY A 19 -0.91 -4.70 6.24
CA GLY A 19 -0.66 -6.13 6.43
C GLY A 19 -1.93 -6.99 6.60
N THR A 20 -3.10 -6.38 6.83
CA THR A 20 -4.39 -7.11 6.85
C THR A 20 -4.95 -7.41 5.46
N ASN A 21 -4.32 -6.97 4.38
CA ASN A 21 -4.77 -7.21 3.00
C ASN A 21 -5.13 -8.68 2.72
N PRO A 22 -4.25 -9.67 3.02
CA PRO A 22 -4.56 -11.08 2.76
C PRO A 22 -5.81 -11.57 3.48
N LEU A 23 -6.05 -11.09 4.70
CA LEU A 23 -7.19 -11.50 5.51
C LEU A 23 -8.52 -11.27 4.77
N PHE A 24 -8.66 -10.14 4.10
CA PHE A 24 -9.89 -9.74 3.45
C PHE A 24 -9.91 -10.03 1.93
N ALA A 25 -8.75 -10.08 1.27
CA ALA A 25 -8.66 -10.33 -0.17
C ALA A 25 -8.77 -11.83 -0.51
N LEU A 26 -8.17 -12.73 0.28
CA LEU A 26 -8.17 -14.15 -0.01
C LEU A 26 -9.58 -14.78 -0.09
N PRO A 27 -10.56 -14.45 0.79
CA PRO A 27 -11.92 -14.94 0.64
C PRO A 27 -12.59 -14.52 -0.67
N LEU A 28 -12.31 -13.32 -1.16
CA LEU A 28 -12.84 -12.81 -2.43
C LEU A 28 -12.27 -13.57 -3.63
N TYR A 29 -10.96 -13.80 -3.63
CA TYR A 29 -10.32 -14.62 -4.67
C TYR A 29 -10.78 -16.06 -4.68
N LYS A 30 -11.01 -16.68 -3.50
CA LYS A 30 -11.57 -18.04 -3.39
C LYS A 30 -13.00 -18.13 -3.95
N ASP A 31 -13.75 -17.03 -3.96
CA ASP A 31 -15.08 -16.96 -4.57
C ASP A 31 -15.03 -16.68 -6.08
N GLY A 32 -13.82 -16.49 -6.65
CA GLY A 32 -13.60 -16.26 -8.08
C GLY A 32 -13.57 -14.78 -8.49
N MET A 33 -13.59 -13.83 -7.54
CA MET A 33 -13.50 -12.41 -7.86
C MET A 33 -12.11 -12.07 -8.40
N ASP A 34 -12.08 -11.37 -9.53
CA ASP A 34 -10.84 -10.94 -10.18
C ASP A 34 -10.18 -9.75 -9.46
N PRO A 35 -8.85 -9.57 -9.63
CA PRO A 35 -8.11 -8.48 -8.99
C PRO A 35 -8.63 -7.08 -9.33
N ASP A 36 -9.08 -6.85 -10.57
CA ASP A 36 -9.54 -5.54 -11.03
C ASP A 36 -10.83 -5.14 -10.31
N SER A 37 -11.77 -6.07 -10.17
CA SER A 37 -13.02 -5.86 -9.43
C SER A 37 -12.78 -5.64 -7.94
N VAL A 38 -11.89 -6.43 -7.32
CA VAL A 38 -11.51 -6.24 -5.89
C VAL A 38 -10.93 -4.83 -5.67
N LEU A 39 -10.00 -4.41 -6.53
CA LEU A 39 -9.35 -3.11 -6.40
C LEU A 39 -10.30 -1.96 -6.71
N PHE A 40 -11.21 -2.13 -7.68
CA PHE A 40 -12.24 -1.15 -7.97
C PHE A 40 -13.12 -0.89 -6.74
N PHE A 41 -13.73 -1.92 -6.14
CA PHE A 41 -14.58 -1.77 -4.96
C PHE A 41 -13.80 -1.25 -3.74
N ARG A 42 -12.57 -1.74 -3.54
CA ARG A 42 -11.70 -1.29 -2.45
C ARG A 42 -11.49 0.23 -2.47
N TYR A 43 -11.18 0.79 -3.65
CA TYR A 43 -10.98 2.23 -3.80
C TYR A 43 -12.30 2.98 -3.77
N LEU A 44 -13.32 2.46 -4.47
CA LEU A 44 -14.64 3.08 -4.54
C LEU A 44 -15.25 3.28 -3.14
N PHE A 45 -15.18 2.28 -2.27
CA PHE A 45 -15.75 2.37 -0.92
C PHE A 45 -14.89 3.22 0.03
N ALA A 46 -13.59 3.32 -0.20
CA ALA A 46 -12.72 4.17 0.61
C ALA A 46 -12.99 5.68 0.37
N ILE A 47 -13.38 6.07 -0.84
CA ILE A 47 -13.63 7.47 -1.20
C ILE A 47 -14.75 8.10 -0.35
N PRO A 48 -15.97 7.54 -0.24
CA PRO A 48 -17.02 8.12 0.60
C PRO A 48 -16.63 8.13 2.09
N ILE A 49 -15.88 7.14 2.57
CA ILE A 49 -15.39 7.13 3.96
C ILE A 49 -14.50 8.34 4.22
N LEU A 50 -13.51 8.59 3.36
CA LEU A 50 -12.63 9.76 3.47
C LEU A 50 -13.40 11.06 3.26
N GLY A 51 -14.37 11.09 2.33
CA GLY A 51 -15.23 12.25 2.09
C GLY A 51 -16.06 12.63 3.32
N MET A 52 -16.64 11.64 3.99
CA MET A 52 -17.36 11.84 5.26
C MET A 52 -16.42 12.32 6.37
N MET A 53 -15.18 11.80 6.43
CA MET A 53 -14.17 12.27 7.40
C MET A 53 -13.75 13.72 7.14
N ILE A 54 -13.62 14.15 5.87
CA ILE A 54 -13.32 15.54 5.52
C ILE A 54 -14.46 16.44 5.99
N LYS A 55 -15.69 16.09 5.64
CA LYS A 55 -16.89 16.87 5.99
C LYS A 55 -17.12 16.90 7.52
N GLY A 56 -17.04 15.75 8.18
CA GLY A 56 -17.25 15.63 9.63
C GLY A 56 -16.20 16.38 10.47
N ARG A 57 -14.98 16.58 9.93
CA ARG A 57 -13.92 17.37 10.57
C ARG A 57 -13.96 18.86 10.16
N GLY A 58 -14.97 19.30 9.44
CA GLY A 58 -15.08 20.69 8.95
C GLY A 58 -13.95 21.10 8.03
N ARG A 59 -13.29 20.13 7.35
CA ARG A 59 -12.20 20.39 6.41
C ARG A 59 -12.73 20.67 5.02
N SER A 60 -11.97 21.46 4.24
CA SER A 60 -12.32 21.77 2.86
C SER A 60 -11.78 20.73 1.90
N PHE A 61 -12.53 20.42 0.84
CA PHE A 61 -12.06 19.65 -0.31
C PHE A 61 -11.16 20.48 -1.25
N LYS A 62 -11.06 21.79 -1.02
CA LYS A 62 -10.26 22.67 -1.91
C LYS A 62 -8.79 22.27 -1.85
N VAL A 63 -8.20 22.10 -3.03
CA VAL A 63 -6.76 21.94 -3.25
C VAL A 63 -6.29 23.00 -4.22
N GLU A 64 -5.04 23.42 -4.12
CA GLU A 64 -4.45 24.37 -5.05
C GLU A 64 -4.35 23.77 -6.45
N HIS A 65 -4.57 24.57 -7.49
CA HIS A 65 -4.44 24.10 -8.89
C HIS A 65 -3.09 23.46 -9.18
N LYS A 66 -2.01 23.98 -8.57
CA LYS A 66 -0.65 23.40 -8.70
C LYS A 66 -0.51 21.98 -8.16
N ALA A 67 -1.39 21.54 -7.27
CA ALA A 67 -1.39 20.20 -6.70
C ALA A 67 -2.17 19.19 -7.55
N ILE A 68 -3.01 19.61 -8.49
CA ILE A 68 -3.90 18.71 -9.24
C ILE A 68 -3.10 17.69 -10.07
N ILE A 69 -2.13 18.15 -10.87
CA ILE A 69 -1.31 17.25 -11.70
C ILE A 69 -0.52 16.27 -10.83
N PRO A 70 0.22 16.70 -9.78
CA PRO A 70 0.84 15.76 -8.85
C PRO A 70 -0.15 14.78 -8.20
N LEU A 71 -1.37 15.20 -7.84
CA LEU A 71 -2.39 14.31 -7.28
C LEU A 71 -2.82 13.22 -8.27
N ILE A 72 -3.03 13.58 -9.55
CA ILE A 72 -3.37 12.63 -10.61
C ILE A 72 -2.23 11.61 -10.77
N ILE A 73 -0.99 12.09 -10.90
CA ILE A 73 0.18 11.21 -11.07
C ILE A 73 0.33 10.26 -9.88
N MET A 74 0.25 10.77 -8.66
CA MET A 74 0.37 9.94 -7.46
C MET A 74 -0.79 8.96 -7.32
N GLY A 75 -2.01 9.35 -7.67
CA GLY A 75 -3.17 8.48 -7.67
C GLY A 75 -3.02 7.31 -8.66
N LEU A 76 -2.56 7.60 -9.87
CA LEU A 76 -2.27 6.56 -10.87
C LEU A 76 -1.12 5.65 -10.45
N LEU A 77 -0.04 6.19 -9.88
CA LEU A 77 1.09 5.39 -9.39
C LEU A 77 0.68 4.43 -8.28
N VAL A 78 -0.14 4.88 -7.33
CA VAL A 78 -0.68 4.01 -6.26
C VAL A 78 -1.58 2.93 -6.86
N ALA A 79 -2.41 3.28 -7.83
CA ALA A 79 -3.29 2.31 -8.49
C ALA A 79 -2.48 1.28 -9.30
N ILE A 80 -1.46 1.71 -10.05
CA ILE A 80 -0.53 0.82 -10.77
C ILE A 80 0.20 -0.09 -9.79
N SER A 81 0.68 0.45 -8.66
CA SER A 81 1.32 -0.35 -7.61
C SER A 81 0.38 -1.43 -7.10
N SER A 82 -0.84 -1.06 -6.70
CA SER A 82 -1.84 -2.01 -6.21
C SER A 82 -2.18 -3.07 -7.26
N LEU A 83 -2.40 -2.65 -8.50
CA LEU A 83 -2.71 -3.56 -9.62
C LEU A 83 -1.58 -4.56 -9.85
N SER A 84 -0.35 -4.08 -9.97
CA SER A 84 0.81 -4.93 -10.23
C SER A 84 1.02 -5.96 -9.11
N LEU A 85 0.84 -5.55 -7.84
CA LEU A 85 0.91 -6.46 -6.71
C LEU A 85 -0.18 -7.54 -6.79
N PHE A 86 -1.42 -7.14 -7.01
CA PHE A 86 -2.55 -8.08 -7.05
C PHE A 86 -2.49 -9.02 -8.26
N LEU A 87 -2.02 -8.55 -9.41
CA LEU A 87 -1.77 -9.40 -10.57
C LEU A 87 -0.65 -10.41 -10.32
N SER A 88 0.36 -10.06 -9.50
CA SER A 88 1.45 -10.98 -9.19
C SER A 88 0.98 -12.22 -8.42
N TYR A 89 -0.14 -12.15 -7.71
CA TYR A 89 -0.75 -13.28 -6.99
C TYR A 89 -1.21 -14.41 -7.92
N ASN A 90 -1.39 -14.13 -9.21
CA ASN A 90 -1.65 -15.17 -10.22
C ASN A 90 -0.39 -15.97 -10.61
N TYR A 91 0.80 -15.50 -10.24
CA TYR A 91 2.08 -16.08 -10.63
C TYR A 91 2.89 -16.63 -9.45
N MET A 92 2.57 -16.19 -8.23
CA MET A 92 3.25 -16.62 -7.02
C MET A 92 2.34 -16.51 -5.80
N GLU A 93 2.71 -17.18 -4.72
CA GLU A 93 1.99 -17.13 -3.45
C GLU A 93 1.95 -15.69 -2.89
N VAL A 94 0.82 -15.31 -2.30
CA VAL A 94 0.58 -13.95 -1.75
C VAL A 94 1.65 -13.56 -0.74
N GLY A 95 2.08 -14.50 0.12
CA GLY A 95 3.12 -14.25 1.12
C GLY A 95 4.48 -13.92 0.49
N ILE A 96 4.84 -14.61 -0.61
CA ILE A 96 6.09 -14.36 -1.34
C ILE A 96 6.03 -13.00 -2.02
N ALA A 97 4.93 -12.71 -2.74
CA ALA A 97 4.75 -11.43 -3.39
C ALA A 97 4.80 -10.26 -2.39
N SER A 98 4.12 -10.40 -1.26
CA SER A 98 4.11 -9.38 -0.19
C SER A 98 5.50 -9.18 0.41
N THR A 99 6.28 -10.23 0.57
CA THR A 99 7.65 -10.10 1.08
C THR A 99 8.60 -9.50 0.04
N LEU A 100 8.49 -9.87 -1.24
CA LEU A 100 9.26 -9.24 -2.31
C LEU A 100 8.92 -7.76 -2.48
N LEU A 101 7.68 -7.34 -2.23
CA LEU A 101 7.29 -5.94 -2.22
C LEU A 101 8.18 -5.11 -1.27
N PHE A 102 8.73 -5.74 -0.23
CA PHE A 102 9.63 -5.15 0.77
C PHE A 102 10.95 -4.60 0.18
N VAL A 103 11.17 -4.73 -1.11
CA VAL A 103 12.21 -3.98 -1.83
C VAL A 103 11.89 -2.48 -1.89
N TYR A 104 10.61 -2.06 -1.76
CA TYR A 104 10.26 -0.64 -1.91
C TYR A 104 10.95 0.31 -0.90
N PRO A 105 11.20 -0.03 0.37
CA PRO A 105 11.94 0.84 1.28
C PRO A 105 13.39 1.06 0.83
N ILE A 106 14.00 0.03 0.22
CA ILE A 106 15.34 0.12 -0.35
C ILE A 106 15.33 1.08 -1.54
N MET A 107 14.34 0.95 -2.43
CA MET A 107 14.16 1.87 -3.56
C MET A 107 13.94 3.31 -3.09
N VAL A 108 13.10 3.53 -2.05
CA VAL A 108 12.90 4.86 -1.45
C VAL A 108 14.23 5.42 -0.95
N ALA A 109 14.98 4.66 -0.14
CA ALA A 109 16.25 5.11 0.42
C ALA A 109 17.28 5.44 -0.67
N LEU A 110 17.37 4.60 -1.71
CA LEU A 110 18.28 4.82 -2.84
C LEU A 110 17.89 6.08 -3.64
N ILE A 111 16.62 6.24 -3.98
CA ILE A 111 16.16 7.42 -4.72
C ILE A 111 16.37 8.69 -3.89
N MET A 112 16.05 8.66 -2.58
CA MET A 112 16.26 9.80 -1.69
C MET A 112 17.75 10.15 -1.56
N ALA A 113 18.63 9.16 -1.49
CA ALA A 113 20.07 9.40 -1.43
C ALA A 113 20.64 9.93 -2.75
N LEU A 114 20.28 9.32 -3.90
CA LEU A 114 20.88 9.64 -5.19
C LEU A 114 20.30 10.92 -5.80
N VAL A 115 18.98 11.10 -5.74
CA VAL A 115 18.29 12.22 -6.39
C VAL A 115 18.20 13.42 -5.45
N PHE A 116 17.82 13.20 -4.19
CA PHE A 116 17.59 14.27 -3.22
C PHE A 116 18.77 14.49 -2.26
N LYS A 117 19.86 13.74 -2.43
CA LYS A 117 21.10 13.84 -1.64
C LYS A 117 20.88 13.69 -0.13
N GLU A 118 19.86 12.92 0.27
CA GLU A 118 19.61 12.60 1.66
C GLU A 118 20.73 11.71 2.20
N LYS A 119 21.30 12.05 3.35
CA LYS A 119 22.34 11.24 3.99
C LYS A 119 21.73 9.98 4.57
N LEU A 120 22.18 8.83 4.12
CA LEU A 120 21.83 7.54 4.70
C LEU A 120 22.43 7.43 6.11
N THR A 121 21.57 7.25 7.10
CA THR A 121 22.04 7.00 8.48
C THR A 121 22.48 5.54 8.63
N GLY A 122 23.35 5.26 9.60
CA GLY A 122 23.75 3.88 9.89
C GLY A 122 22.55 2.98 10.22
N GLN A 123 21.53 3.52 10.86
CA GLN A 123 20.27 2.80 11.12
C GLN A 123 19.52 2.45 9.82
N THR A 124 19.45 3.38 8.87
CA THR A 124 18.84 3.13 7.55
C THR A 124 19.57 2.01 6.81
N ILE A 125 20.91 2.06 6.80
CA ILE A 125 21.74 1.02 6.14
C ILE A 125 21.52 -0.34 6.82
N PHE A 126 21.49 -0.39 8.15
CA PHE A 126 21.22 -1.63 8.88
C PHE A 126 19.85 -2.22 8.54
N CYS A 127 18.79 -1.40 8.49
CA CYS A 127 17.44 -1.84 8.09
C CYS A 127 17.40 -2.36 6.65
N ILE A 128 18.12 -1.72 5.73
CA ILE A 128 18.24 -2.17 4.34
C ILE A 128 18.92 -3.55 4.28
N LEU A 129 20.03 -3.74 4.99
CA LEU A 129 20.74 -5.02 5.03
C LEU A 129 19.85 -6.13 5.61
N LEU A 130 19.10 -5.83 6.66
CA LEU A 130 18.17 -6.77 7.28
C LEU A 130 17.05 -7.18 6.30
N ALA A 131 16.48 -6.22 5.57
CA ALA A 131 15.45 -6.47 4.56
C ALA A 131 16.01 -7.33 3.41
N LEU A 132 17.21 -7.04 2.92
CA LEU A 132 17.87 -7.86 1.89
C LEU A 132 18.16 -9.29 2.38
N ALA A 133 18.59 -9.45 3.64
CA ALA A 133 18.79 -10.77 4.22
C ALA A 133 17.46 -11.56 4.29
N GLY A 134 16.37 -10.94 4.71
CA GLY A 134 15.03 -11.55 4.72
C GLY A 134 14.58 -12.01 3.33
N ILE A 135 14.73 -11.16 2.32
CA ILE A 135 14.42 -11.49 0.91
C ILE A 135 15.31 -12.65 0.43
N GLY A 136 16.60 -12.64 0.77
CA GLY A 136 17.55 -13.69 0.42
C GLY A 136 17.21 -15.07 1.01
N LEU A 137 16.63 -15.10 2.20
CA LEU A 137 16.16 -16.34 2.83
C LEU A 137 14.96 -16.96 2.10
N LEU A 138 14.09 -16.13 1.55
CA LEU A 138 12.95 -16.58 0.75
C LEU A 138 13.36 -17.19 -0.60
N TYR A 139 14.41 -16.66 -1.22
CA TYR A 139 14.87 -17.12 -2.54
C TYR A 139 15.21 -18.63 -2.57
N LYS A 140 15.70 -19.19 -1.47
CA LYS A 140 16.09 -20.61 -1.39
C LYS A 140 14.92 -21.61 -1.36
N SER A 141 13.69 -21.16 -1.22
CA SER A 141 12.54 -22.02 -0.96
C SER A 141 11.57 -22.19 -2.12
N THR A 142 11.65 -21.40 -3.18
CA THR A 142 10.62 -21.38 -4.23
C THR A 142 11.21 -21.08 -5.61
N THR A 143 10.65 -21.73 -6.65
CA THR A 143 10.88 -21.34 -8.05
C THR A 143 10.17 -20.01 -8.30
N LEU A 144 10.94 -18.92 -8.33
CA LEU A 144 10.40 -17.60 -8.60
C LEU A 144 9.97 -17.51 -10.06
N ASN A 145 8.69 -17.21 -10.29
CA ASN A 145 8.17 -16.95 -11.62
C ASN A 145 8.56 -15.52 -12.06
N LEU A 146 9.34 -15.40 -13.13
CA LEU A 146 9.86 -14.12 -13.60
C LEU A 146 8.77 -13.05 -13.85
N PRO A 147 7.65 -13.33 -14.55
CA PRO A 147 6.54 -12.40 -14.68
C PRO A 147 6.02 -11.89 -13.34
N GLY A 148 5.84 -12.75 -12.34
CA GLY A 148 5.40 -12.35 -11.01
C GLY A 148 6.40 -11.43 -10.31
N VAL A 149 7.70 -11.74 -10.38
CA VAL A 149 8.77 -10.89 -9.82
C VAL A 149 8.77 -9.52 -10.49
N MET A 150 8.66 -9.44 -11.82
CA MET A 150 8.61 -8.16 -12.53
C MET A 150 7.40 -7.31 -12.11
N LEU A 151 6.24 -7.92 -11.91
CA LEU A 151 5.04 -7.24 -11.40
C LEU A 151 5.25 -6.69 -9.99
N VAL A 152 5.86 -7.47 -9.10
CA VAL A 152 6.16 -6.99 -7.74
C VAL A 152 7.20 -5.87 -7.77
N MET A 153 8.23 -5.96 -8.61
CA MET A 153 9.21 -4.88 -8.76
C MET A 153 8.58 -3.59 -9.30
N ALA A 154 7.68 -3.70 -10.29
CA ALA A 154 6.92 -2.55 -10.80
C ALA A 154 6.02 -1.95 -9.72
N SER A 155 5.37 -2.79 -8.90
CA SER A 155 4.59 -2.36 -7.75
C SER A 155 5.46 -1.61 -6.74
N ALA A 156 6.59 -2.19 -6.33
CA ALA A 156 7.52 -1.60 -5.36
C ALA A 156 8.05 -0.25 -5.84
N LEU A 157 8.44 -0.14 -7.12
CA LEU A 157 8.94 1.10 -7.70
C LEU A 157 7.85 2.19 -7.74
N SER A 158 6.65 1.84 -8.21
CA SER A 158 5.52 2.78 -8.28
C SER A 158 5.14 3.29 -6.88
N TYR A 159 5.15 2.41 -5.88
CA TYR A 159 4.87 2.79 -4.49
C TYR A 159 5.99 3.65 -3.89
N ALA A 160 7.25 3.34 -4.18
CA ALA A 160 8.39 4.15 -3.76
C ALA A 160 8.30 5.58 -4.32
N ILE A 161 8.01 5.72 -5.62
CA ILE A 161 7.84 7.03 -6.27
C ILE A 161 6.66 7.78 -5.65
N TYR A 162 5.54 7.10 -5.35
CA TYR A 162 4.40 7.70 -4.65
C TYR A 162 4.81 8.28 -3.28
N ILE A 163 5.46 7.49 -2.42
CA ILE A 163 5.90 7.93 -1.08
C ILE A 163 6.83 9.15 -1.19
N ILE A 164 7.78 9.11 -2.12
CA ILE A 164 8.72 10.21 -2.37
C ILE A 164 7.97 11.44 -2.90
N GLY A 165 7.07 11.24 -3.86
CA GLY A 165 6.28 12.31 -4.47
C GLY A 165 5.42 13.07 -3.47
N VAL A 166 4.81 12.39 -2.51
CA VAL A 166 4.06 13.02 -1.41
C VAL A 166 4.97 13.93 -0.56
N ASN A 167 6.23 13.55 -0.36
CA ASN A 167 7.18 14.31 0.48
C ASN A 167 7.91 15.42 -0.28
N GLN A 168 8.26 15.19 -1.55
CA GLN A 168 9.17 16.04 -2.31
C GLN A 168 8.46 16.96 -3.32
N SER A 169 7.15 16.79 -3.52
CA SER A 169 6.36 17.67 -4.42
C SER A 169 5.55 18.73 -3.66
N THR A 170 4.78 19.51 -4.40
CA THR A 170 3.81 20.47 -3.85
C THR A 170 2.80 19.82 -2.90
N LEU A 171 2.64 18.50 -2.97
CA LEU A 171 1.73 17.72 -2.13
C LEU A 171 2.09 17.73 -0.65
N LYS A 172 3.35 18.01 -0.31
CA LYS A 172 3.81 18.15 1.08
C LYS A 172 2.99 19.18 1.88
N ASN A 173 2.50 20.22 1.21
CA ASN A 173 1.74 21.29 1.82
C ASN A 173 0.21 21.05 1.79
N VAL A 174 -0.23 20.01 1.12
CA VAL A 174 -1.65 19.65 1.06
C VAL A 174 -2.05 18.91 2.34
N ALA A 175 -3.20 19.27 2.92
CA ALA A 175 -3.70 18.58 4.09
C ALA A 175 -3.92 17.08 3.80
N THR A 176 -3.54 16.22 4.75
CA THR A 176 -3.49 14.76 4.57
C THR A 176 -4.82 14.16 4.08
N LEU A 177 -5.95 14.57 4.66
CA LEU A 177 -7.28 14.02 4.32
C LEU A 177 -7.68 14.31 2.86
N PRO A 178 -7.69 15.59 2.38
CA PRO A 178 -7.95 15.87 0.97
C PRO A 178 -6.94 15.21 0.04
N LEU A 179 -5.66 15.18 0.42
CA LEU A 179 -4.61 14.54 -0.36
C LEU A 179 -4.91 13.06 -0.57
N THR A 180 -5.18 12.30 0.49
CA THR A 180 -5.50 10.87 0.40
C THR A 180 -6.80 10.63 -0.38
N PHE A 181 -7.82 11.46 -0.15
CA PHE A 181 -9.09 11.41 -0.88
C PHE A 181 -8.88 11.52 -2.41
N TYR A 182 -8.15 12.54 -2.87
CA TYR A 182 -7.93 12.75 -4.30
C TYR A 182 -7.00 11.69 -4.92
N ILE A 183 -6.00 11.20 -4.18
CA ILE A 183 -5.17 10.08 -4.65
C ILE A 183 -6.03 8.85 -4.93
N LEU A 184 -6.93 8.47 -4.02
CA LEU A 184 -7.82 7.34 -4.25
C LEU A 184 -8.86 7.63 -5.33
N LEU A 185 -9.36 8.87 -5.42
CA LEU A 185 -10.31 9.27 -6.46
C LEU A 185 -9.70 9.18 -7.87
N PHE A 186 -8.45 9.63 -8.05
CA PHE A 186 -7.76 9.47 -9.33
C PHE A 186 -7.31 8.03 -9.56
N GLY A 187 -6.96 7.29 -8.49
CA GLY A 187 -6.59 5.89 -8.58
C GLY A 187 -7.74 4.99 -9.03
N VAL A 188 -8.97 5.24 -8.54
CA VAL A 188 -10.13 4.42 -8.94
C VAL A 188 -10.46 4.55 -10.43
N SER A 189 -10.11 5.66 -11.08
CA SER A 189 -10.34 5.83 -12.51
C SER A 189 -9.61 4.78 -13.36
N LEU A 190 -8.40 4.36 -12.94
CA LEU A 190 -7.68 3.28 -13.59
C LEU A 190 -8.48 1.98 -13.55
N PHE A 191 -8.97 1.60 -12.38
CA PHE A 191 -9.75 0.37 -12.22
C PHE A 191 -11.09 0.44 -12.92
N PHE A 192 -11.75 1.60 -12.96
CA PHE A 192 -12.98 1.80 -13.70
C PHE A 192 -12.82 1.53 -15.21
N VAL A 193 -11.69 1.97 -15.78
CA VAL A 193 -11.34 1.66 -17.17
C VAL A 193 -11.07 0.16 -17.33
N ARG A 194 -10.33 -0.45 -16.39
CA ARG A 194 -9.95 -1.87 -16.45
C ARG A 194 -11.14 -2.83 -16.34
N VAL A 195 -12.16 -2.48 -15.56
CA VAL A 195 -13.41 -3.25 -15.51
C VAL A 195 -14.38 -2.89 -16.65
N GLY A 196 -13.85 -2.43 -17.79
CA GLY A 196 -14.65 -2.14 -18.98
C GLY A 196 -15.77 -1.12 -18.75
N PHE A 197 -15.51 -0.06 -17.95
CA PHE A 197 -16.52 0.91 -17.50
C PHE A 197 -17.70 0.27 -16.77
N GLY A 198 -17.43 -0.80 -16.01
CA GLY A 198 -18.41 -1.54 -15.23
C GLY A 198 -19.03 -2.75 -15.92
N LYS A 199 -18.69 -3.01 -17.20
CA LYS A 199 -19.23 -4.16 -17.96
C LYS A 199 -18.67 -5.49 -17.47
N ASP A 200 -17.39 -5.51 -17.12
CA ASP A 200 -16.66 -6.72 -16.69
C ASP A 200 -16.55 -6.78 -15.17
N LEU A 201 -17.38 -6.02 -14.44
CA LEU A 201 -17.34 -5.96 -13.00
C LEU A 201 -17.94 -7.20 -12.37
N TYR A 202 -17.13 -7.94 -11.61
CA TYR A 202 -17.60 -9.08 -10.83
C TYR A 202 -18.33 -8.58 -9.57
N ILE A 203 -19.58 -8.97 -9.42
CA ILE A 203 -20.41 -8.65 -8.24
C ILE A 203 -20.54 -9.91 -7.40
N VAL A 204 -20.17 -9.83 -6.12
CA VAL A 204 -20.26 -10.98 -5.20
C VAL A 204 -21.72 -11.26 -4.83
N ASP A 205 -22.13 -12.52 -4.91
CA ASP A 205 -23.49 -12.95 -4.55
C ASP A 205 -23.71 -13.11 -3.05
N LYS A 206 -22.63 -13.49 -2.32
CA LYS A 206 -22.69 -13.80 -0.90
C LYS A 206 -22.55 -12.53 -0.06
N TRP A 207 -23.56 -12.26 0.78
CA TRP A 207 -23.62 -11.04 1.59
C TRP A 207 -22.39 -10.81 2.48
N TYR A 208 -21.76 -11.86 3.03
CA TYR A 208 -20.59 -11.73 3.90
C TYR A 208 -19.33 -11.26 3.16
N LEU A 209 -19.25 -11.49 1.85
CA LEU A 209 -18.13 -11.02 1.02
C LEU A 209 -18.14 -9.50 0.83
N TRP A 210 -19.31 -8.87 0.89
CA TRP A 210 -19.40 -7.41 0.97
C TRP A 210 -18.73 -6.87 2.24
N GLY A 211 -18.81 -7.62 3.34
CA GLY A 211 -18.07 -7.31 4.58
C GLY A 211 -16.55 -7.28 4.34
N ASN A 212 -16.01 -8.24 3.57
CA ASN A 212 -14.58 -8.25 3.20
C ASN A 212 -14.20 -7.06 2.31
N LEU A 213 -15.03 -6.70 1.33
CA LEU A 213 -14.82 -5.53 0.46
C LEU A 213 -14.81 -4.23 1.27
N ILE A 214 -15.75 -4.06 2.19
CA ILE A 214 -15.81 -2.90 3.09
C ILE A 214 -14.58 -2.88 4.01
N ALA A 215 -14.19 -4.02 4.58
CA ALA A 215 -13.02 -4.12 5.42
C ALA A 215 -11.73 -3.78 4.66
N LEU A 216 -11.57 -4.23 3.40
CA LEU A 216 -10.48 -3.82 2.51
C LEU A 216 -10.47 -2.31 2.27
N ALA A 217 -11.64 -1.69 2.10
CA ALA A 217 -11.74 -0.25 1.92
C ALA A 217 -11.37 0.53 3.19
N VAL A 218 -11.76 0.02 4.37
CA VAL A 218 -11.51 0.69 5.67
C VAL A 218 -10.07 0.50 6.12
N PHE A 219 -9.62 -0.74 6.36
CA PHE A 219 -8.35 -1.02 7.04
C PHE A 219 -7.14 -0.80 6.12
N PRO A 220 -6.87 -1.62 5.09
CA PRO A 220 -5.67 -1.45 4.29
C PRO A 220 -5.76 -0.32 3.26
N THR A 221 -6.92 0.35 3.13
CA THR A 221 -7.04 1.48 2.20
C THR A 221 -7.22 2.79 2.95
N ALA A 222 -8.41 3.12 3.49
CA ALA A 222 -8.66 4.44 4.05
C ALA A 222 -7.74 4.74 5.24
N ILE A 223 -7.64 3.83 6.21
CA ILE A 223 -6.81 4.02 7.41
C ILE A 223 -5.33 3.97 7.04
N SER A 224 -4.90 2.92 6.32
CA SER A 224 -3.50 2.74 5.97
C SER A 224 -2.96 3.91 5.14
N PHE A 225 -3.60 4.29 4.03
CA PHE A 225 -3.14 5.40 3.19
C PHE A 225 -3.17 6.74 3.92
N LEU A 226 -4.20 7.00 4.75
CA LEU A 226 -4.27 8.22 5.56
C LEU A 226 -3.11 8.27 6.57
N CYS A 227 -2.81 7.16 7.23
CA CYS A 227 -1.73 7.05 8.18
C CYS A 227 -0.36 7.11 7.50
N THR A 228 -0.17 6.45 6.34
CA THR A 228 1.05 6.53 5.53
C THR A 228 1.31 7.97 5.10
N THR A 229 0.33 8.63 4.49
CA THR A 229 0.45 10.02 4.04
C THR A 229 0.79 10.95 5.20
N SER A 230 0.14 10.76 6.35
CA SER A 230 0.44 11.53 7.57
C SER A 230 1.87 11.26 8.05
N ALA A 231 2.30 10.00 8.11
CA ALA A 231 3.64 9.63 8.54
C ALA A 231 4.70 10.27 7.63
N VAL A 232 4.53 10.17 6.30
CA VAL A 232 5.42 10.81 5.32
C VAL A 232 5.53 12.31 5.55
N GLN A 233 4.43 12.98 5.87
CA GLN A 233 4.46 14.43 6.17
C GLN A 233 5.15 14.76 7.50
N TYR A 234 5.08 13.89 8.52
CA TYR A 234 5.69 14.12 9.84
C TYR A 234 7.17 13.72 9.93
N ILE A 235 7.54 12.58 9.35
CA ILE A 235 8.87 11.98 9.53
C ILE A 235 9.63 11.74 8.21
N GLY A 236 9.03 12.06 7.06
CA GLY A 236 9.64 11.91 5.75
C GLY A 236 9.45 10.53 5.13
N SER A 237 9.92 10.37 3.88
CA SER A 237 9.72 9.18 3.05
C SER A 237 10.49 7.98 3.58
N THR A 238 11.79 8.14 3.84
CA THR A 238 12.69 7.04 4.24
C THR A 238 12.27 6.37 5.55
N PRO A 239 12.03 7.08 6.67
CA PRO A 239 11.56 6.45 7.90
C PRO A 239 10.20 5.79 7.76
N THR A 240 9.28 6.42 7.00
CA THR A 240 7.93 5.85 6.77
C THR A 240 8.02 4.53 5.99
N ALA A 241 8.86 4.49 4.95
CA ALA A 241 9.06 3.27 4.16
C ALA A 241 9.67 2.13 5.00
N ILE A 242 10.63 2.45 5.88
CA ILE A 242 11.24 1.47 6.80
C ILE A 242 10.20 0.87 7.76
N LEU A 243 9.27 1.69 8.27
CA LEU A 243 8.19 1.21 9.13
C LEU A 243 7.24 0.24 8.41
N GLY A 244 7.20 0.28 7.08
CA GLY A 244 6.53 -0.73 6.29
C GLY A 244 6.96 -2.15 6.61
N ALA A 245 8.18 -2.38 7.20
CA ALA A 245 8.63 -3.69 7.69
C ALA A 245 7.67 -4.38 8.67
N LEU A 246 6.72 -3.66 9.24
CA LEU A 246 5.66 -4.24 10.05
C LEU A 246 4.52 -4.88 9.23
N GLU A 247 4.43 -4.62 7.93
CA GLU A 247 3.41 -5.22 7.06
C GLU A 247 3.49 -6.74 7.02
N PRO A 248 4.64 -7.36 6.63
CA PRO A 248 4.75 -8.81 6.63
C PRO A 248 4.69 -9.41 8.03
N ALA A 249 5.21 -8.74 9.05
CA ALA A 249 5.06 -9.22 10.42
C ALA A 249 3.57 -9.35 10.81
N THR A 250 2.75 -8.37 10.42
CA THR A 250 1.30 -8.43 10.62
C THR A 250 0.65 -9.52 9.77
N ALA A 251 1.05 -9.66 8.49
CA ALA A 251 0.52 -10.68 7.59
C ALA A 251 0.83 -12.10 8.10
N VAL A 252 2.06 -12.35 8.56
CA VAL A 252 2.46 -13.62 9.19
C VAL A 252 1.66 -13.88 10.46
N PHE A 253 1.54 -12.89 11.34
CA PHE A 253 0.72 -13.03 12.54
C PHE A 253 -0.73 -13.44 12.22
N ILE A 254 -1.34 -12.82 11.22
CA ILE A 254 -2.69 -13.16 10.75
C ILE A 254 -2.72 -14.56 10.14
N GLY A 255 -1.74 -14.93 9.32
CA GLY A 255 -1.61 -16.26 8.72
C GLY A 255 -1.65 -17.36 9.78
N VAL A 256 -0.87 -17.19 10.83
CA VAL A 256 -0.82 -18.13 11.96
C VAL A 256 -2.08 -18.09 12.81
N ALA A 257 -2.52 -16.90 13.23
CA ALA A 257 -3.60 -16.77 14.21
C ALA A 257 -5.00 -17.05 13.62
N VAL A 258 -5.22 -16.72 12.33
CA VAL A 258 -6.53 -16.82 11.68
C VAL A 258 -6.61 -18.00 10.72
N PHE A 259 -5.55 -18.26 9.94
CA PHE A 259 -5.54 -19.32 8.94
C PHE A 259 -4.89 -20.61 9.44
N GLY A 260 -4.32 -20.62 10.66
CA GLY A 260 -3.68 -21.79 11.26
C GLY A 260 -2.41 -22.23 10.53
N GLU A 261 -1.74 -21.30 9.84
CA GLU A 261 -0.48 -21.59 9.16
C GLU A 261 0.61 -21.97 10.16
N ALA A 262 1.37 -23.01 9.88
CA ALA A 262 2.46 -23.41 10.75
C ALA A 262 3.60 -22.39 10.70
N LEU A 263 3.99 -21.84 11.86
CA LEU A 263 5.22 -21.08 12.01
C LEU A 263 6.41 -22.02 11.72
N THR A 264 6.90 -21.98 10.50
CA THR A 264 8.18 -22.60 10.19
C THR A 264 9.28 -21.58 10.48
N LEU A 265 10.47 -22.06 10.91
CA LEU A 265 11.69 -21.22 11.13
C LEU A 265 12.08 -20.32 9.94
N ARG A 266 11.34 -20.41 8.81
CA ARG A 266 11.54 -19.66 7.58
C ARG A 266 10.53 -18.52 7.39
N ILE A 267 9.44 -18.52 8.15
CA ILE A 267 8.35 -17.52 8.04
C ILE A 267 8.35 -16.56 9.25
N GLY A 268 9.02 -16.94 10.35
CA GLY A 268 9.12 -16.13 11.58
C GLY A 268 10.40 -15.27 11.62
#